data_7e840c099a07e43dd3c5d7715b3c5da7
#
_entry.id   7e840c099a07e43dd3c5d7715b3c5da7
#
_cell.length_a   1.000
_cell.length_b   1.000
_cell.length_c   1.000
_cell.angle_alpha   90.00
_cell.angle_beta   90.00
_cell.angle_gamma   90.00
#
_symmetry.space_group_name_H-M   'P 1'
#
loop_
_entity.id
_entity.type
_entity.pdbx_description
1 polymer ?
#
loop_
_entity_poly.entity_id
_entity_poly.type
_entity_poly.pdbx_seq_one_letter_code
_entity_poly.pdbx_strand_id
1 'polypeptide(L)'
;MRIFFGTLLVCWLTAGTPGQPNDPITILQKVDANLTSRTRIMESNMIIYGRRGNRTITSKVYAEGNQKAFTEYLAPEREKGIKMLKLGNMLWIYSPETDRTLQLSGHLLRQSVMGSDLSYEDMMEDRRLTDVYSAKSIRKETLMGRSCVLLELSAKVNDVNYAKQKIWVDEERFVPLKQELFAKSGQLLKVITLSEVKKVGSRWFPHKMNYKDALKNGVGTDFVILKIQFDVPIPTGIFSKAVLRK
;
A
#
# COMPACT_ATOMS: atom_id res chain seq x y z
N MET A 1 75.48 -5.35 8.60
CA MET A 1 74.43 -6.32 8.38
C MET A 1 73.11 -5.64 8.84
N ARG A 2 72.39 -5.04 7.88
CA ARG A 2 71.13 -4.27 8.15
C ARG A 2 69.96 -5.17 7.75
N ILE A 3 69.13 -5.49 8.72
CA ILE A 3 67.92 -6.27 8.54
C ILE A 3 66.77 -5.29 8.29
N PHE A 4 66.14 -5.36 7.09
CA PHE A 4 64.93 -4.61 6.75
C PHE A 4 63.73 -5.44 7.20
N PHE A 5 62.91 -4.87 8.13
CA PHE A 5 61.59 -5.38 8.47
C PHE A 5 60.59 -4.74 7.51
N GLY A 6 60.04 -5.55 6.59
CA GLY A 6 58.93 -5.17 5.73
C GLY A 6 57.59 -5.35 6.46
N THR A 7 56.88 -4.26 6.74
CA THR A 7 55.57 -4.29 7.32
C THR A 7 54.53 -4.61 6.24
N LEU A 8 53.92 -5.81 6.34
CA LEU A 8 52.84 -6.24 5.44
C LEU A 8 51.53 -5.60 5.88
N LEU A 9 51.03 -4.64 5.11
CA LEU A 9 49.72 -3.99 5.32
C LEU A 9 48.63 -4.90 4.79
N VAL A 10 47.94 -5.63 5.67
CA VAL A 10 46.75 -6.43 5.32
C VAL A 10 45.54 -5.54 5.22
N CYS A 11 45.12 -5.20 3.98
CA CYS A 11 43.84 -4.56 3.72
C CYS A 11 42.70 -5.56 3.95
N TRP A 12 41.95 -5.40 5.03
CA TRP A 12 40.69 -6.11 5.23
C TRP A 12 39.62 -5.49 4.32
N LEU A 13 39.34 -6.14 3.21
CA LEU A 13 38.15 -5.89 2.41
C LEU A 13 36.96 -6.43 3.21
N THR A 14 36.17 -5.52 3.79
CA THR A 14 34.86 -5.86 4.35
C THR A 14 33.90 -6.16 3.20
N ALA A 15 33.89 -7.40 2.71
CA ALA A 15 32.85 -7.88 1.85
C ALA A 15 31.53 -7.86 2.65
N GLY A 16 30.61 -6.97 2.31
CA GLY A 16 29.26 -6.98 2.85
C GLY A 16 28.66 -8.36 2.62
N THR A 17 28.31 -9.05 3.70
CA THR A 17 27.64 -10.35 3.65
C THR A 17 26.32 -10.21 2.87
N PRO A 18 26.10 -10.98 1.78
CA PRO A 18 24.80 -11.04 1.14
C PRO A 18 23.77 -11.47 2.20
N GLY A 19 22.71 -10.66 2.37
CA GLY A 19 21.68 -10.89 3.39
C GLY A 19 21.18 -12.33 3.32
N GLN A 20 21.08 -12.97 4.48
CA GLN A 20 20.57 -14.33 4.55
C GLN A 20 19.14 -14.37 3.98
N PRO A 21 18.73 -15.46 3.27
CA PRO A 21 17.40 -15.55 2.64
C PRO A 21 16.21 -15.37 3.60
N ASN A 22 16.44 -15.40 4.89
CA ASN A 22 15.44 -15.19 5.96
C ASN A 22 15.57 -13.84 6.70
N ASP A 23 16.45 -12.94 6.22
CA ASP A 23 16.58 -11.60 6.81
C ASP A 23 15.28 -10.80 6.60
N PRO A 24 14.70 -10.19 7.67
CA PRO A 24 13.44 -9.44 7.61
C PRO A 24 13.43 -8.32 6.57
N ILE A 25 14.55 -7.63 6.39
CA ILE A 25 14.68 -6.55 5.40
C ILE A 25 14.64 -7.11 3.98
N THR A 26 15.32 -8.23 3.74
CA THR A 26 15.29 -8.92 2.43
C THR A 26 13.89 -9.39 2.08
N ILE A 27 13.13 -9.92 3.06
CA ILE A 27 11.72 -10.30 2.85
C ILE A 27 10.90 -9.06 2.51
N LEU A 28 11.06 -7.96 3.26
CA LEU A 28 10.32 -6.72 3.05
C LEU A 28 10.63 -6.09 1.69
N GLN A 29 11.88 -6.14 1.21
CA GLN A 29 12.26 -5.71 -0.14
C GLN A 29 11.53 -6.49 -1.24
N LYS A 30 11.35 -7.80 -1.07
CA LYS A 30 10.59 -8.64 -2.01
C LYS A 30 9.10 -8.33 -1.97
N VAL A 31 8.55 -8.00 -0.78
CA VAL A 31 7.18 -7.50 -0.64
C VAL A 31 7.01 -6.20 -1.42
N ASP A 32 7.90 -5.23 -1.23
CA ASP A 32 7.89 -3.96 -1.96
C ASP A 32 7.98 -4.17 -3.47
N ALA A 33 8.84 -5.08 -3.93
CA ALA A 33 8.98 -5.40 -5.36
C ALA A 33 7.69 -5.93 -5.98
N ASN A 34 6.86 -6.65 -5.22
CA ASN A 34 5.55 -7.12 -5.67
C ASN A 34 4.49 -6.00 -5.67
N LEU A 35 4.47 -5.16 -4.64
CA LEU A 35 3.37 -4.22 -4.39
C LEU A 35 3.59 -2.84 -5.01
N THR A 36 4.85 -2.42 -5.23
CA THR A 36 5.17 -1.10 -5.80
C THR A 36 5.52 -1.18 -7.28
N SER A 37 5.28 -0.10 -8.03
CA SER A 37 5.56 -0.01 -9.46
C SER A 37 5.91 1.43 -9.85
N ARG A 38 6.58 1.60 -10.99
CA ARG A 38 6.81 2.94 -11.57
C ARG A 38 5.51 3.57 -12.01
N THR A 39 4.67 2.81 -12.72
CA THR A 39 3.33 3.23 -13.12
C THR A 39 2.33 2.09 -12.92
N ARG A 40 1.06 2.44 -12.70
CA ARG A 40 -0.01 1.45 -12.51
C ARG A 40 -1.32 2.00 -13.10
N ILE A 41 -2.02 1.15 -13.86
CA ILE A 41 -3.41 1.38 -14.26
C ILE A 41 -4.23 0.24 -13.66
N MET A 42 -5.30 0.59 -12.94
CA MET A 42 -6.10 -0.40 -12.21
C MET A 42 -7.58 -0.06 -12.30
N GLU A 43 -8.42 -1.07 -12.54
CA GLU A 43 -9.87 -1.01 -12.36
C GLU A 43 -10.26 -1.90 -11.18
N SER A 44 -11.11 -1.40 -10.32
CA SER A 44 -11.47 -2.10 -9.08
C SER A 44 -12.90 -1.80 -8.63
N ASN A 45 -13.44 -2.72 -7.83
CA ASN A 45 -14.67 -2.54 -7.08
C ASN A 45 -14.36 -2.39 -5.60
N MET A 46 -14.89 -1.34 -4.99
CA MET A 46 -14.96 -1.17 -3.55
C MET A 46 -16.36 -1.56 -3.09
N ILE A 47 -16.48 -2.64 -2.30
CA ILE A 47 -17.76 -3.16 -1.80
C ILE A 47 -17.89 -2.79 -0.34
N ILE A 48 -18.82 -1.88 -0.05
CA ILE A 48 -19.11 -1.40 1.29
C ILE A 48 -20.35 -2.14 1.79
N TYR A 49 -20.19 -2.90 2.87
CA TYR A 49 -21.28 -3.68 3.47
C TYR A 49 -22.10 -2.83 4.43
N GLY A 50 -23.38 -2.67 4.18
CA GLY A 50 -24.29 -1.87 4.98
C GLY A 50 -25.47 -2.68 5.51
N ARG A 51 -26.09 -2.19 6.58
CA ARG A 51 -27.29 -2.83 7.18
C ARG A 51 -28.47 -2.94 6.21
N ARG A 52 -28.59 -2.02 5.26
CA ARG A 52 -29.70 -1.95 4.28
C ARG A 52 -29.33 -2.47 2.90
N GLY A 53 -28.18 -3.13 2.78
CA GLY A 53 -27.64 -3.64 1.52
C GLY A 53 -26.20 -3.18 1.29
N ASN A 54 -25.56 -3.84 0.34
CA ASN A 54 -24.18 -3.56 -0.04
C ASN A 54 -24.15 -2.52 -1.15
N ARG A 55 -23.14 -1.65 -1.13
CA ARG A 55 -22.88 -0.67 -2.18
C ARG A 55 -21.55 -0.98 -2.84
N THR A 56 -21.55 -1.15 -4.15
CA THR A 56 -20.35 -1.38 -4.95
C THR A 56 -20.02 -0.11 -5.72
N ILE A 57 -18.80 0.37 -5.56
CA ILE A 57 -18.27 1.53 -6.26
C ILE A 57 -17.15 1.05 -7.18
N THR A 58 -17.33 1.22 -8.48
CA THR A 58 -16.32 0.89 -9.50
C THR A 58 -15.46 2.11 -9.78
N SER A 59 -14.15 1.94 -9.80
CA SER A 59 -13.21 3.02 -10.07
C SER A 59 -12.09 2.59 -11.01
N LYS A 60 -11.51 3.58 -11.69
CA LYS A 60 -10.29 3.46 -12.46
C LYS A 60 -9.22 4.37 -11.89
N VAL A 61 -8.04 3.81 -11.68
CA VAL A 61 -6.91 4.49 -11.06
C VAL A 61 -5.74 4.50 -12.03
N TYR A 62 -5.10 5.65 -12.16
CA TYR A 62 -3.80 5.83 -12.79
C TYR A 62 -2.83 6.31 -11.71
N ALA A 63 -1.67 5.68 -11.56
CA ALA A 63 -0.68 6.08 -10.58
C ALA A 63 0.73 6.09 -11.16
N GLU A 64 1.55 7.05 -10.72
CA GLU A 64 2.97 7.18 -11.06
C GLU A 64 3.78 7.28 -9.77
N GLY A 65 4.47 6.18 -9.44
CA GLY A 65 5.16 6.01 -8.17
C GLY A 65 4.22 6.23 -6.98
N ASN A 66 4.75 6.82 -5.92
CA ASN A 66 3.99 7.21 -4.73
C ASN A 66 3.58 8.70 -4.74
N GLN A 67 3.89 9.43 -5.81
CA GLN A 67 3.71 10.90 -5.87
C GLN A 67 2.44 11.34 -6.57
N LYS A 68 1.96 10.57 -7.55
CA LYS A 68 0.84 10.99 -8.37
C LYS A 68 -0.17 9.86 -8.50
N ALA A 69 -1.43 10.16 -8.28
CA ALA A 69 -2.54 9.27 -8.59
C ALA A 69 -3.75 10.07 -9.05
N PHE A 70 -4.43 9.55 -10.06
CA PHE A 70 -5.72 10.03 -10.52
C PHE A 70 -6.71 8.89 -10.45
N THR A 71 -7.83 9.11 -9.78
CA THR A 71 -8.92 8.15 -9.63
C THR A 71 -10.19 8.74 -10.19
N GLU A 72 -10.92 7.98 -11.00
CA GLU A 72 -12.25 8.30 -11.48
C GLU A 72 -13.23 7.21 -11.07
N TYR A 73 -14.36 7.60 -10.48
CA TYR A 73 -15.44 6.68 -10.18
C TYR A 73 -16.34 6.50 -11.39
N LEU A 74 -16.56 5.23 -11.76
CA LEU A 74 -17.27 4.85 -12.98
C LEU A 74 -18.72 4.41 -12.70
N ALA A 75 -18.97 3.89 -11.50
CA ALA A 75 -20.28 3.40 -11.06
C ALA A 75 -20.36 3.38 -9.53
N PRO A 76 -21.58 3.36 -8.94
CA PRO A 76 -22.89 3.53 -9.59
C PRO A 76 -23.12 4.98 -10.03
N GLU A 77 -24.23 5.27 -10.66
CA GLU A 77 -24.54 6.59 -11.25
C GLU A 77 -24.40 7.75 -10.25
N ARG A 78 -24.73 7.53 -8.98
CA ARG A 78 -24.57 8.52 -7.91
C ARG A 78 -23.13 8.97 -7.68
N GLU A 79 -22.16 8.08 -7.80
CA GLU A 79 -20.74 8.35 -7.59
C GLU A 79 -19.96 8.58 -8.89
N LYS A 80 -20.60 8.31 -10.03
CA LYS A 80 -19.98 8.42 -11.35
C LYS A 80 -19.50 9.83 -11.64
N GLY A 81 -18.29 9.94 -12.18
CA GLY A 81 -17.67 11.22 -12.51
C GLY A 81 -17.04 11.95 -11.30
N ILE A 82 -17.16 11.43 -10.08
CA ILE A 82 -16.32 11.90 -8.98
C ILE A 82 -14.88 11.55 -9.32
N LYS A 83 -13.98 12.52 -9.18
CA LYS A 83 -12.57 12.38 -9.49
C LYS A 83 -11.71 12.78 -8.31
N MET A 84 -10.60 12.06 -8.13
CA MET A 84 -9.60 12.39 -7.13
C MET A 84 -8.24 12.54 -7.79
N LEU A 85 -7.48 13.54 -7.37
CA LEU A 85 -6.12 13.78 -7.82
C LEU A 85 -5.19 13.93 -6.62
N LYS A 86 -4.23 13.03 -6.50
CA LYS A 86 -3.11 13.12 -5.58
C LYS A 86 -1.89 13.69 -6.30
N LEU A 87 -1.27 14.71 -5.72
CA LEU A 87 0.05 15.22 -6.13
C LEU A 87 0.88 15.42 -4.86
N GLY A 88 1.88 14.57 -4.66
CA GLY A 88 2.62 14.52 -3.40
C GLY A 88 1.70 14.26 -2.21
N ASN A 89 1.72 15.15 -1.22
CA ASN A 89 0.90 15.07 -0.01
C ASN A 89 -0.45 15.79 -0.13
N MET A 90 -0.80 16.26 -1.32
CA MET A 90 -2.05 16.99 -1.57
C MET A 90 -3.05 16.10 -2.28
N LEU A 91 -4.30 16.15 -1.83
CA LEU A 91 -5.43 15.45 -2.43
C LEU A 91 -6.55 16.43 -2.79
N TRP A 92 -7.01 16.38 -4.03
CA TRP A 92 -8.20 17.11 -4.50
C TRP A 92 -9.28 16.12 -4.87
N ILE A 93 -10.52 16.47 -4.53
CA ILE A 93 -11.73 15.73 -4.91
C ILE A 93 -12.63 16.66 -5.67
N TYR A 94 -13.03 16.25 -6.86
CA TYR A 94 -14.06 16.90 -7.67
C TYR A 94 -15.38 16.16 -7.55
N SER A 95 -16.46 16.90 -7.31
CA SER A 95 -17.84 16.39 -7.34
C SER A 95 -18.56 16.97 -8.55
N PRO A 96 -19.04 16.15 -9.49
CA PRO A 96 -19.80 16.61 -10.65
C PRO A 96 -21.19 17.16 -10.25
N GLU A 97 -21.80 16.64 -9.18
CA GLU A 97 -23.10 17.09 -8.68
C GLU A 97 -23.10 18.57 -8.28
N THR A 98 -22.00 19.06 -7.71
CA THR A 98 -21.87 20.45 -7.22
C THR A 98 -20.95 21.30 -8.09
N ASP A 99 -20.29 20.73 -9.10
CA ASP A 99 -19.19 21.31 -9.89
C ASP A 99 -18.09 21.95 -9.01
N ARG A 100 -17.78 21.33 -7.88
CA ARG A 100 -16.79 21.83 -6.93
C ARG A 100 -15.59 20.91 -6.82
N THR A 101 -14.43 21.53 -6.70
CA THR A 101 -13.19 20.85 -6.35
C THR A 101 -12.79 21.28 -4.94
N LEU A 102 -12.62 20.29 -4.06
CA LEU A 102 -12.19 20.50 -2.67
C LEU A 102 -10.77 19.93 -2.51
N GLN A 103 -9.92 20.66 -1.81
CA GLN A 103 -8.63 20.12 -1.37
C GLN A 103 -8.78 19.55 0.02
N LEU A 104 -8.43 18.28 0.20
CA LEU A 104 -8.38 17.63 1.51
C LEU A 104 -6.98 17.74 2.09
N SER A 105 -6.89 18.11 3.37
CA SER A 105 -5.64 18.21 4.11
C SER A 105 -5.86 17.98 5.61
N GLY A 106 -4.77 17.68 6.32
CA GLY A 106 -4.80 17.50 7.78
C GLY A 106 -5.81 16.43 8.22
N HIS A 107 -6.66 16.77 9.18
CA HIS A 107 -7.63 15.83 9.75
C HIS A 107 -8.69 15.34 8.76
N LEU A 108 -8.96 16.07 7.67
CA LEU A 108 -9.90 15.64 6.63
C LEU A 108 -9.45 14.39 5.90
N LEU A 109 -8.13 14.14 5.82
CA LEU A 109 -7.58 12.93 5.21
C LEU A 109 -7.90 11.66 6.02
N ARG A 110 -8.24 11.79 7.31
CA ARG A 110 -8.65 10.67 8.17
C ARG A 110 -10.10 10.25 7.97
N GLN A 111 -10.88 11.04 7.24
CA GLN A 111 -12.26 10.68 6.94
C GLN A 111 -12.34 9.43 6.06
N SER A 112 -13.42 8.68 6.25
CA SER A 112 -13.71 7.48 5.45
C SER A 112 -13.98 7.85 4.00
N VAL A 113 -13.35 7.13 3.07
CA VAL A 113 -13.64 7.24 1.64
C VAL A 113 -15.02 6.66 1.37
N MET A 114 -15.95 7.48 0.94
CA MET A 114 -17.33 7.06 0.60
C MET A 114 -18.05 6.26 1.69
N GLY A 115 -17.67 6.44 2.97
CA GLY A 115 -18.23 5.69 4.10
C GLY A 115 -17.70 4.27 4.27
N SER A 116 -16.61 3.93 3.60
CA SER A 116 -15.88 2.65 3.73
C SER A 116 -15.06 2.57 5.01
N ASP A 117 -14.36 1.47 5.20
CA ASP A 117 -13.34 1.30 6.25
C ASP A 117 -11.94 1.84 5.85
N LEU A 118 -11.79 2.39 4.64
CA LEU A 118 -10.59 3.09 4.21
C LEU A 118 -10.71 4.58 4.50
N SER A 119 -9.62 5.20 4.92
CA SER A 119 -9.49 6.66 4.95
C SER A 119 -8.82 7.18 3.68
N TYR A 120 -8.93 8.49 3.43
CA TYR A 120 -8.18 9.10 2.33
C TYR A 120 -6.67 9.01 2.54
N GLU A 121 -6.18 9.08 3.79
CA GLU A 121 -4.76 8.90 4.09
C GLU A 121 -4.27 7.47 3.79
N ASP A 122 -5.12 6.43 3.97
CA ASP A 122 -4.80 5.07 3.54
C ASP A 122 -4.64 4.97 2.03
N MET A 123 -5.53 5.62 1.27
CA MET A 123 -5.46 5.64 -0.20
C MET A 123 -4.26 6.43 -0.72
N MET A 124 -3.75 7.36 0.05
CA MET A 124 -2.57 8.15 -0.31
C MET A 124 -1.25 7.46 0.03
N GLU A 125 -1.24 6.47 0.93
CA GLU A 125 -0.03 5.77 1.34
C GLU A 125 0.36 4.72 0.29
N ASP A 126 1.44 4.95 -0.42
CA ASP A 126 1.97 4.08 -1.48
C ASP A 126 3.51 4.03 -1.44
N ARG A 127 4.11 4.43 -0.30
CA ARG A 127 5.56 4.36 -0.09
C ARG A 127 5.99 2.91 0.09
N ARG A 128 7.23 2.62 -0.27
CA ARG A 128 7.84 1.33 0.04
C ARG A 128 7.89 1.14 1.55
N LEU A 129 7.52 -0.05 2.00
CA LEU A 129 7.60 -0.37 3.43
C LEU A 129 9.04 -0.24 3.94
N THR A 130 10.02 -0.62 3.12
CA THR A 130 11.45 -0.46 3.45
C THR A 130 11.90 0.98 3.60
N ASP A 131 11.21 1.96 3.00
CA ASP A 131 11.56 3.38 3.13
C ASP A 131 11.10 3.95 4.48
N VAL A 132 9.99 3.44 5.01
CA VAL A 132 9.30 4.01 6.18
C VAL A 132 9.38 3.16 7.45
N TYR A 133 9.69 1.85 7.33
CA TYR A 133 9.73 0.93 8.47
C TYR A 133 11.06 0.20 8.59
N SER A 134 11.45 -0.10 9.83
CA SER A 134 12.37 -1.17 10.18
C SER A 134 11.56 -2.46 10.39
N ALA A 135 12.15 -3.61 10.09
CA ALA A 135 11.49 -4.91 10.19
C ALA A 135 12.22 -5.84 11.16
N LYS A 136 11.45 -6.62 11.93
CA LYS A 136 11.93 -7.69 12.80
C LYS A 136 11.11 -8.94 12.54
N SER A 137 11.76 -10.09 12.35
CA SER A 137 11.07 -11.39 12.28
C SER A 137 10.66 -11.83 13.68
N ILE A 138 9.41 -12.27 13.85
CA ILE A 138 8.87 -12.75 15.12
C ILE A 138 8.85 -14.27 15.14
N ARG A 139 8.17 -14.89 14.15
CA ARG A 139 8.03 -16.35 14.03
C ARG A 139 7.52 -16.72 12.65
N LYS A 140 7.56 -18.03 12.37
CA LYS A 140 6.83 -18.62 11.25
C LYS A 140 5.53 -19.20 11.75
N GLU A 141 4.48 -19.08 10.95
CA GLU A 141 3.17 -19.68 11.24
C GLU A 141 2.37 -19.92 9.96
N THR A 142 1.38 -20.82 10.03
CA THR A 142 0.50 -21.09 8.90
C THR A 142 -0.70 -20.14 8.92
N LEU A 143 -0.94 -19.44 7.83
CA LEU A 143 -2.11 -18.59 7.64
C LEU A 143 -2.78 -18.90 6.29
N MET A 144 -4.10 -19.18 6.30
CA MET A 144 -4.86 -19.52 5.08
C MET A 144 -4.24 -20.68 4.26
N GLY A 145 -3.69 -21.69 4.98
CA GLY A 145 -3.03 -22.85 4.36
C GLY A 145 -1.64 -22.56 3.77
N ARG A 146 -1.05 -21.39 4.04
CA ARG A 146 0.25 -20.96 3.52
C ARG A 146 1.25 -20.77 4.66
N SER A 147 2.51 -21.18 4.44
CA SER A 147 3.61 -20.86 5.36
C SER A 147 3.92 -19.36 5.26
N CYS A 148 3.87 -18.69 6.40
CA CYS A 148 4.09 -17.25 6.50
C CYS A 148 5.17 -16.92 7.52
N VAL A 149 5.95 -15.89 7.24
CA VAL A 149 6.78 -15.21 8.23
C VAL A 149 5.99 -14.02 8.78
N LEU A 150 5.82 -13.99 10.11
CA LEU A 150 5.31 -12.83 10.81
C LEU A 150 6.44 -11.83 11.02
N LEU A 151 6.30 -10.66 10.42
CA LEU A 151 7.18 -9.52 10.65
C LEU A 151 6.48 -8.46 11.51
N GLU A 152 7.20 -7.91 12.47
CA GLU A 152 6.85 -6.67 13.15
C GLU A 152 7.60 -5.51 12.50
N LEU A 153 6.87 -4.50 12.08
CA LEU A 153 7.39 -3.28 11.47
C LEU A 153 7.24 -2.13 12.46
N SER A 154 8.30 -1.36 12.64
CA SER A 154 8.30 -0.13 13.45
C SER A 154 8.68 1.04 12.57
N ALA A 155 7.88 2.12 12.62
CA ALA A 155 8.13 3.33 11.86
C ALA A 155 9.49 3.93 12.22
N LYS A 156 10.28 4.28 11.20
CA LYS A 156 11.56 4.98 11.32
C LYS A 156 11.48 6.45 10.90
N VAL A 157 10.27 6.88 10.48
CA VAL A 157 9.93 8.27 10.15
C VAL A 157 8.67 8.68 10.91
N ASN A 158 8.46 10.00 11.09
CA ASN A 158 7.37 10.52 11.91
C ASN A 158 6.04 10.71 11.16
N ASP A 159 6.08 10.80 9.84
CA ASP A 159 4.95 11.12 8.96
C ASP A 159 4.24 9.85 8.42
N VAL A 160 3.97 8.89 9.30
CA VAL A 160 3.26 7.66 8.99
C VAL A 160 1.89 7.61 9.66
N ASN A 161 0.93 6.99 8.99
CA ASN A 161 -0.42 6.78 9.54
C ASN A 161 -0.42 5.76 10.69
N TYR A 162 0.49 4.80 10.64
CA TYR A 162 0.58 3.69 11.60
C TYR A 162 2.00 3.56 12.14
N ALA A 163 2.18 3.73 13.45
CA ALA A 163 3.48 3.67 14.10
C ALA A 163 4.10 2.27 14.11
N LYS A 164 3.24 1.24 14.14
CA LYS A 164 3.63 -0.17 14.09
C LYS A 164 2.70 -0.94 13.18
N GLN A 165 3.24 -2.01 12.58
CA GLN A 165 2.47 -2.98 11.82
C GLN A 165 2.92 -4.40 12.16
N LYS A 166 2.01 -5.36 12.08
CA LYS A 166 2.34 -6.79 12.00
C LYS A 166 1.89 -7.28 10.64
N ILE A 167 2.79 -7.91 9.89
CA ILE A 167 2.48 -8.40 8.57
C ILE A 167 2.83 -9.90 8.47
N TRP A 168 1.91 -10.68 7.95
CA TRP A 168 2.07 -12.11 7.66
C TRP A 168 2.41 -12.27 6.19
N VAL A 169 3.67 -12.51 5.89
CA VAL A 169 4.19 -12.59 4.52
C VAL A 169 4.29 -14.04 4.09
N ASP A 170 3.63 -14.41 3.00
CA ASP A 170 3.79 -15.71 2.33
C ASP A 170 5.25 -15.93 1.95
N GLU A 171 5.89 -17.00 2.43
CA GLU A 171 7.32 -17.26 2.24
C GLU A 171 7.72 -17.57 0.78
N GLU A 172 6.77 -18.00 -0.03
CA GLU A 172 7.01 -18.38 -1.42
C GLU A 172 6.75 -17.21 -2.39
N ARG A 173 5.64 -16.48 -2.15
CA ARG A 173 5.17 -15.43 -3.05
C ARG A 173 5.61 -14.03 -2.62
N PHE A 174 6.06 -13.86 -1.37
CA PHE A 174 6.43 -12.58 -0.77
C PHE A 174 5.32 -11.53 -0.88
N VAL A 175 4.09 -11.95 -0.59
CA VAL A 175 2.90 -11.10 -0.52
C VAL A 175 2.34 -11.18 0.90
N PRO A 176 1.98 -10.07 1.54
CA PRO A 176 1.27 -10.11 2.80
C PRO A 176 -0.10 -10.77 2.60
N LEU A 177 -0.48 -11.70 3.48
CA LEU A 177 -1.83 -12.28 3.52
C LEU A 177 -2.69 -11.60 4.59
N LYS A 178 -2.05 -11.02 5.61
CA LYS A 178 -2.70 -10.24 6.66
C LYS A 178 -1.79 -9.13 7.13
N GLN A 179 -2.40 -7.99 7.49
CA GLN A 179 -1.72 -6.88 8.15
C GLN A 179 -2.56 -6.40 9.32
N GLU A 180 -1.91 -6.08 10.43
CA GLU A 180 -2.49 -5.40 11.58
C GLU A 180 -1.77 -4.09 11.77
N LEU A 181 -2.52 -2.99 11.81
CA LEU A 181 -2.01 -1.63 11.80
C LEU A 181 -2.32 -0.96 13.13
N PHE A 182 -1.30 -0.43 13.80
CA PHE A 182 -1.39 0.06 15.17
C PHE A 182 -1.05 1.55 15.28
N ALA A 183 -1.78 2.23 16.15
CA ALA A 183 -1.45 3.58 16.59
C ALA A 183 -0.15 3.61 17.39
N LYS A 184 0.37 4.81 17.63
CA LYS A 184 1.54 5.03 18.51
C LYS A 184 1.30 4.56 19.95
N SER A 185 0.05 4.60 20.41
CA SER A 185 -0.38 4.06 21.73
C SER A 185 -0.34 2.52 21.83
N GLY A 186 -0.18 1.82 20.71
CA GLY A 186 -0.30 0.37 20.62
C GLY A 186 -1.72 -0.13 20.35
N GLN A 187 -2.71 0.75 20.20
CA GLN A 187 -4.08 0.38 19.87
C GLN A 187 -4.16 -0.12 18.42
N LEU A 188 -4.81 -1.28 18.22
CA LEU A 188 -5.13 -1.78 16.88
C LEU A 188 -6.18 -0.87 16.24
N LEU A 189 -5.85 -0.32 15.07
CA LEU A 189 -6.72 0.57 14.33
C LEU A 189 -7.35 -0.11 13.11
N LYS A 190 -6.60 -0.98 12.43
CA LYS A 190 -7.07 -1.61 11.20
C LYS A 190 -6.49 -3.01 11.03
N VAL A 191 -7.29 -3.88 10.44
CA VAL A 191 -6.86 -5.20 9.94
C VAL A 191 -7.11 -5.23 8.44
N ILE A 192 -6.10 -5.65 7.67
CA ILE A 192 -6.22 -5.86 6.24
C ILE A 192 -5.96 -7.34 5.98
N THR A 193 -6.88 -7.99 5.27
CA THR A 193 -6.71 -9.36 4.79
C THR A 193 -6.58 -9.34 3.28
N LEU A 194 -5.56 -10.02 2.75
CA LEU A 194 -5.25 -10.04 1.32
C LEU A 194 -5.39 -11.47 0.81
N SER A 195 -6.10 -11.64 -0.28
CA SER A 195 -6.41 -12.94 -0.86
C SER A 195 -6.42 -12.88 -2.39
N GLU A 196 -6.77 -13.99 -3.05
CA GLU A 196 -6.76 -14.11 -4.50
C GLU A 196 -5.44 -13.65 -5.12
N VAL A 197 -4.32 -14.11 -4.56
CA VAL A 197 -2.99 -13.75 -5.03
C VAL A 197 -2.74 -14.39 -6.39
N LYS A 198 -2.57 -13.57 -7.42
CA LYS A 198 -2.35 -13.98 -8.82
C LYS A 198 -1.04 -13.42 -9.35
N LYS A 199 -0.50 -14.06 -10.37
CA LYS A 199 0.69 -13.58 -11.07
C LYS A 199 0.30 -12.54 -12.11
N VAL A 200 0.94 -11.36 -12.06
CA VAL A 200 0.78 -10.26 -13.03
C VAL A 200 2.16 -9.91 -13.57
N GLY A 201 2.49 -10.38 -14.76
CA GLY A 201 3.85 -10.34 -15.27
C GLY A 201 4.81 -11.15 -14.37
N SER A 202 5.84 -10.52 -13.85
CA SER A 202 6.81 -11.13 -12.92
C SER A 202 6.41 -11.04 -11.45
N ARG A 203 5.31 -10.33 -11.10
CA ARG A 203 4.90 -10.01 -9.73
C ARG A 203 3.79 -10.91 -9.24
N TRP A 204 3.75 -11.20 -7.95
CA TRP A 204 2.57 -11.73 -7.28
C TRP A 204 1.78 -10.58 -6.68
N PHE A 205 0.47 -10.48 -6.97
CA PHE A 205 -0.36 -9.38 -6.53
C PHE A 205 -1.71 -9.87 -6.00
N PRO A 206 -2.18 -9.37 -4.83
CA PRO A 206 -3.49 -9.74 -4.29
C PRO A 206 -4.59 -9.06 -5.12
N HIS A 207 -5.62 -9.82 -5.51
CA HIS A 207 -6.76 -9.30 -6.26
C HIS A 207 -7.97 -9.03 -5.39
N LYS A 208 -7.93 -9.46 -4.13
CA LYS A 208 -8.95 -9.11 -3.15
C LYS A 208 -8.29 -8.71 -1.84
N MET A 209 -8.72 -7.58 -1.30
CA MET A 209 -8.30 -7.04 -0.01
C MET A 209 -9.54 -6.67 0.79
N ASN A 210 -9.62 -7.10 2.06
CA ASN A 210 -10.63 -6.66 2.99
C ASN A 210 -9.98 -5.71 3.99
N TYR A 211 -10.50 -4.50 4.07
CA TYR A 211 -10.10 -3.48 5.03
C TYR A 211 -11.12 -3.44 6.15
N LYS A 212 -10.69 -3.70 7.38
CA LYS A 212 -11.54 -3.66 8.57
C LYS A 212 -11.01 -2.60 9.53
N ASP A 213 -11.79 -1.56 9.76
CA ASP A 213 -11.57 -0.60 10.84
C ASP A 213 -11.88 -1.31 12.17
N ALA A 214 -10.86 -1.49 13.03
CA ALA A 214 -10.99 -2.22 14.28
C ALA A 214 -11.89 -1.51 15.31
N LEU A 215 -12.16 -0.21 15.11
CA LEU A 215 -12.99 0.60 15.97
C LEU A 215 -14.47 0.61 15.53
N LYS A 216 -14.79 0.05 14.37
CA LYS A 216 -16.15 -0.03 13.83
C LYS A 216 -16.68 -1.47 13.92
N ASN A 217 -18.00 -1.60 14.10
CA ASN A 217 -18.68 -2.86 13.90
C ASN A 217 -18.85 -3.17 12.41
N GLY A 218 -18.99 -4.45 12.05
CA GLY A 218 -19.21 -4.90 10.68
C GLY A 218 -18.09 -5.80 10.16
N VAL A 219 -18.16 -6.16 8.89
CA VAL A 219 -17.24 -7.12 8.23
C VAL A 219 -16.10 -6.43 7.48
N GLY A 220 -16.07 -5.10 7.45
CA GLY A 220 -15.08 -4.31 6.72
C GLY A 220 -15.57 -3.91 5.32
N THR A 221 -14.62 -3.53 4.48
CA THR A 221 -14.83 -3.12 3.08
C THR A 221 -13.95 -3.97 2.18
N ASP A 222 -14.54 -4.65 1.20
CA ASP A 222 -13.78 -5.39 0.21
C ASP A 222 -13.32 -4.46 -0.93
N PHE A 223 -12.08 -4.63 -1.33
CA PHE A 223 -11.50 -4.01 -2.52
C PHE A 223 -11.10 -5.12 -3.47
N VAL A 224 -11.79 -5.21 -4.62
CA VAL A 224 -11.62 -6.30 -5.61
C VAL A 224 -11.03 -5.72 -6.88
N ILE A 225 -9.85 -6.20 -7.27
CA ILE A 225 -9.16 -5.78 -8.49
C ILE A 225 -9.77 -6.53 -9.68
N LEU A 226 -10.34 -5.79 -10.62
CA LEU A 226 -10.89 -6.31 -11.86
C LEU A 226 -9.83 -6.44 -12.94
N LYS A 227 -9.01 -5.38 -13.08
CA LYS A 227 -7.89 -5.31 -14.03
C LYS A 227 -6.74 -4.55 -13.40
N ILE A 228 -5.52 -4.97 -13.67
CA ILE A 228 -4.33 -4.26 -13.25
C ILE A 228 -3.21 -4.44 -14.28
N GLN A 229 -2.50 -3.34 -14.55
CA GLN A 229 -1.33 -3.29 -15.41
C GLN A 229 -0.24 -2.47 -14.70
N PHE A 230 0.96 -3.00 -14.69
CA PHE A 230 2.13 -2.36 -14.10
C PHE A 230 3.10 -1.91 -15.18
N ASP A 231 3.82 -0.82 -14.87
CA ASP A 231 4.92 -0.30 -15.68
C ASP A 231 4.53 0.01 -17.14
N VAL A 232 3.27 0.40 -17.33
CA VAL A 232 2.70 0.82 -18.63
C VAL A 232 2.68 2.33 -18.78
N PRO A 233 2.67 2.86 -20.02
CA PRO A 233 2.52 4.30 -20.25
C PRO A 233 1.22 4.86 -19.65
N ILE A 234 1.32 6.03 -19.02
CA ILE A 234 0.18 6.78 -18.49
C ILE A 234 -0.21 7.87 -19.50
N PRO A 235 -1.52 8.13 -19.72
CA PRO A 235 -1.97 9.20 -20.60
C PRO A 235 -1.39 10.56 -20.19
N THR A 236 -0.88 11.31 -21.15
CA THR A 236 -0.26 12.61 -20.93
C THR A 236 -1.26 13.59 -20.32
N GLY A 237 -0.83 14.34 -19.30
CA GLY A 237 -1.64 15.38 -18.67
C GLY A 237 -2.69 14.90 -17.67
N ILE A 238 -2.84 13.57 -17.44
CA ILE A 238 -3.85 13.04 -16.50
C ILE A 238 -3.61 13.49 -15.06
N PHE A 239 -2.36 13.79 -14.69
CA PHE A 239 -2.01 14.28 -13.36
C PHE A 239 -2.04 15.81 -13.29
N SER A 240 -3.08 16.44 -13.83
CA SER A 240 -3.28 17.89 -13.77
C SER A 240 -4.63 18.23 -13.14
N LYS A 241 -4.72 19.37 -12.44
CA LYS A 241 -6.01 19.85 -11.89
C LYS A 241 -7.06 20.12 -12.97
N ALA A 242 -6.63 20.42 -14.19
CA ALA A 242 -7.53 20.66 -15.32
C ALA A 242 -8.37 19.42 -15.70
N VAL A 243 -7.84 18.20 -15.43
CA VAL A 243 -8.55 16.94 -15.72
C VAL A 243 -9.73 16.68 -14.75
N LEU A 244 -9.69 17.29 -13.57
CA LEU A 244 -10.78 17.11 -12.58
C LEU A 244 -12.13 17.61 -13.12
N ARG A 245 -12.15 18.65 -13.96
CA ARG A 245 -13.38 19.26 -14.50
C ARG A 245 -13.71 18.86 -15.95
N LYS A 246 -12.91 17.99 -16.54
CA LYS A 246 -13.17 17.42 -17.86
C LYS A 246 -13.95 16.11 -17.70
#